data_fcb20a822bd4c4f4648d43f7b8e93f40
#
_entry.id   fcb20a822bd4c4f4648d43f7b8e93f40
#
_cell.length_a   1.000
_cell.length_b   1.000
_cell.length_c   1.000
_cell.angle_alpha   90.00
_cell.angle_beta   90.00
_cell.angle_gamma   90.00
#
_symmetry.space_group_name_H-M   'P 1'
#
loop_
_entity.id
_entity.type
_entity.pdbx_description
1 polymer ?
#
loop_
_entity_poly.entity_id
_entity_poly.type
_entity_poly.pdbx_seq_one_letter_code
_entity_poly.pdbx_strand_id
1 'polypeptide(L)'
;MNEDVGDGWATSAAAWIAEQGEDGDYGRRFVLDTPMRARIEGRGFRNALDVGCGEGRFCRIMQRAGIRTTGIDPTEALLARARELDPDGDYRLGRAETMDFGASHDLVVSYLSLIDMPDLGAAIAGMVRALRPGGTLLIANMTSFNTAGPPEGWTRDHDGTPRFTIDHYMEERATWVSWRDMRILNWHRPLSTYMTLLLDHGLQLRLFSEPQPTGGTPEQIARHRRVPYFHIMEWQKPD
;
A
#
# COMPACT_ATOMS: atom_id res chain seq x y z
N MET A 1 27.87 16.28 -5.82
CA MET A 1 26.43 16.65 -5.99
C MET A 1 25.71 15.32 -6.11
N ASN A 2 25.07 14.85 -5.03
CA ASN A 2 24.12 13.75 -5.17
C ASN A 2 22.94 14.31 -5.93
N GLU A 3 22.76 13.92 -7.18
CA GLU A 3 21.48 14.06 -7.83
C GLU A 3 20.47 13.37 -6.93
N ASP A 4 19.42 14.09 -6.56
CA ASP A 4 18.26 13.51 -5.87
C ASP A 4 17.65 12.49 -6.84
N VAL A 5 18.11 11.26 -6.72
CA VAL A 5 17.58 10.15 -7.52
C VAL A 5 16.22 9.85 -6.91
N GLY A 6 15.21 10.56 -7.39
CA GLY A 6 13.82 10.39 -6.94
C GLY A 6 13.40 8.92 -6.87
N ASP A 7 12.30 8.65 -6.23
CA ASP A 7 11.75 7.29 -6.03
C ASP A 7 11.24 6.61 -7.32
N GLY A 8 11.30 7.32 -8.46
CA GLY A 8 10.88 6.82 -9.78
C GLY A 8 9.39 7.00 -10.10
N TRP A 9 8.57 7.42 -9.12
CA TRP A 9 7.12 7.56 -9.34
C TRP A 9 6.76 8.65 -10.34
N ALA A 10 7.46 9.79 -10.31
CA ALA A 10 7.19 10.88 -11.26
C ALA A 10 7.39 10.45 -12.73
N THR A 11 8.39 9.61 -13.01
CA THR A 11 8.68 9.10 -14.35
C THR A 11 7.83 7.89 -14.73
N SER A 12 7.35 7.13 -13.75
CA SER A 12 6.55 5.90 -13.96
C SER A 12 5.04 6.15 -13.95
N ALA A 13 4.58 7.35 -13.59
CA ALA A 13 3.16 7.65 -13.37
C ALA A 13 2.28 7.32 -14.59
N ALA A 14 2.71 7.68 -15.81
CA ALA A 14 1.94 7.40 -17.03
C ALA A 14 1.80 5.90 -17.29
N ALA A 15 2.88 5.14 -17.13
CA ALA A 15 2.87 3.69 -17.29
C ALA A 15 2.01 3.02 -16.20
N TRP A 16 2.08 3.53 -14.95
CA TRP A 16 1.24 3.08 -13.85
C TRP A 16 -0.25 3.28 -14.13
N ILE A 17 -0.65 4.50 -14.57
CA ILE A 17 -2.05 4.81 -14.92
C ILE A 17 -2.56 3.87 -16.01
N ALA A 18 -1.76 3.63 -17.04
CA ALA A 18 -2.12 2.70 -18.12
C ALA A 18 -2.29 1.26 -17.64
N GLU A 19 -1.43 0.81 -16.71
CA GLU A 19 -1.48 -0.55 -16.14
C GLU A 19 -2.67 -0.75 -15.21
N GLN A 20 -3.00 0.24 -14.39
CA GLN A 20 -4.12 0.15 -13.45
C GLN A 20 -5.47 0.07 -14.19
N GLY A 21 -5.61 0.79 -15.32
CA GLY A 21 -6.91 0.91 -15.98
C GLY A 21 -7.99 1.39 -15.01
N GLU A 22 -9.22 0.94 -15.20
CA GLU A 22 -10.35 1.32 -14.33
C GLU A 22 -10.45 0.42 -13.09
N ASP A 23 -10.06 -0.85 -13.22
CA ASP A 23 -10.30 -1.88 -12.21
C ASP A 23 -9.11 -2.15 -11.28
N GLY A 24 -7.92 -1.69 -11.63
CA GLY A 24 -6.68 -2.01 -10.93
C GLY A 24 -5.98 -3.27 -11.48
N ASP A 25 -4.76 -3.49 -11.04
CA ASP A 25 -3.97 -4.66 -11.38
C ASP A 25 -4.52 -5.97 -10.79
N TYR A 26 -3.89 -7.09 -11.13
CA TYR A 26 -4.28 -8.40 -10.63
C TYR A 26 -4.32 -8.47 -9.09
N GLY A 27 -3.31 -7.92 -8.42
CA GLY A 27 -3.20 -7.95 -6.96
C GLY A 27 -4.37 -7.21 -6.30
N ARG A 28 -4.73 -6.05 -6.84
CA ARG A 28 -5.87 -5.26 -6.34
C ARG A 28 -7.18 -5.98 -6.61
N ARG A 29 -7.45 -6.33 -7.87
CA ARG A 29 -8.74 -6.91 -8.28
C ARG A 29 -9.06 -8.24 -7.62
N PHE A 30 -8.10 -9.15 -7.59
CA PHE A 30 -8.36 -10.55 -7.24
C PHE A 30 -7.83 -10.96 -5.87
N VAL A 31 -7.02 -10.12 -5.21
CA VAL A 31 -6.46 -10.48 -3.90
C VAL A 31 -6.89 -9.49 -2.82
N LEU A 32 -6.78 -8.19 -3.05
CA LEU A 32 -6.89 -7.19 -2.00
C LEU A 32 -8.25 -6.48 -1.91
N ASP A 33 -8.89 -6.14 -3.03
CA ASP A 33 -10.09 -5.29 -3.00
C ASP A 33 -11.22 -5.88 -2.16
N THR A 34 -11.53 -7.15 -2.34
CA THR A 34 -12.63 -7.80 -1.59
C THR A 34 -12.40 -7.75 -0.08
N PRO A 35 -11.27 -8.22 0.46
CA PRO A 35 -11.04 -8.15 1.91
C PRO A 35 -10.86 -6.72 2.42
N MET A 36 -10.27 -5.78 1.65
CA MET A 36 -10.15 -4.38 2.05
C MET A 36 -11.52 -3.71 2.16
N ARG A 37 -12.40 -3.92 1.16
CA ARG A 37 -13.78 -3.42 1.19
C ARG A 37 -14.58 -3.97 2.37
N ALA A 38 -14.43 -5.25 2.68
CA ALA A 38 -15.07 -5.86 3.84
C ALA A 38 -14.65 -5.22 5.18
N ARG A 39 -13.49 -4.54 5.22
CA ARG A 39 -13.02 -3.81 6.42
C ARG A 39 -13.54 -2.39 6.51
N ILE A 40 -14.18 -1.85 5.48
CA ILE A 40 -14.71 -0.48 5.47
C ILE A 40 -16.24 -0.43 5.36
N GLU A 41 -16.84 -1.35 4.61
CA GLU A 41 -18.29 -1.37 4.36
C GLU A 41 -19.09 -1.66 5.64
N GLY A 42 -20.15 -0.89 5.88
CA GLY A 42 -21.06 -1.09 6.99
C GLY A 42 -20.50 -0.78 8.40
N ARG A 43 -19.26 -0.25 8.49
CA ARG A 43 -18.60 0.01 9.77
C ARG A 43 -18.81 1.41 10.35
N GLY A 44 -19.54 2.25 9.63
CA GLY A 44 -19.92 3.58 10.10
C GLY A 44 -18.80 4.62 10.06
N PHE A 45 -17.72 4.38 9.33
CA PHE A 45 -16.69 5.39 9.07
C PHE A 45 -17.29 6.58 8.32
N ARG A 46 -16.84 7.79 8.66
CA ARG A 46 -17.35 9.04 8.08
C ARG A 46 -16.27 9.83 7.35
N ASN A 47 -15.04 9.81 7.87
CA ASN A 47 -13.93 10.56 7.33
C ASN A 47 -12.71 9.64 7.19
N ALA A 48 -12.24 9.44 5.98
CA ALA A 48 -11.05 8.65 5.70
C ALA A 48 -9.92 9.50 5.10
N LEU A 49 -8.68 9.15 5.46
CA LEU A 49 -7.47 9.62 4.81
C LEU A 49 -6.81 8.44 4.08
N ASP A 50 -6.57 8.58 2.78
CA ASP A 50 -5.82 7.61 1.97
C ASP A 50 -4.40 8.14 1.75
N VAL A 51 -3.41 7.45 2.31
CA VAL A 51 -2.00 7.87 2.33
C VAL A 51 -1.21 7.12 1.27
N GLY A 52 -0.71 7.85 0.28
CA GLY A 52 -0.20 7.30 -0.97
C GLY A 52 -1.35 6.88 -1.88
N CYS A 53 -2.30 7.79 -2.09
CA CYS A 53 -3.56 7.50 -2.77
C CYS A 53 -3.42 7.28 -4.28
N GLY A 54 -2.27 7.65 -4.86
CA GLY A 54 -2.02 7.56 -6.30
C GLY A 54 -3.08 8.32 -7.11
N GLU A 55 -3.69 7.64 -8.09
CA GLU A 55 -4.77 8.19 -8.92
C GLU A 55 -6.17 8.13 -8.24
N GLY A 56 -6.20 7.97 -6.91
CA GLY A 56 -7.41 8.08 -6.10
C GLY A 56 -8.36 6.89 -6.18
N ARG A 57 -7.92 5.74 -6.68
CA ARG A 57 -8.79 4.57 -6.89
C ARG A 57 -9.47 4.11 -5.59
N PHE A 58 -8.72 3.98 -4.49
CA PHE A 58 -9.29 3.52 -3.23
C PHE A 58 -10.12 4.61 -2.55
N CYS A 59 -9.79 5.90 -2.75
CA CYS A 59 -10.67 7.01 -2.36
C CYS A 59 -12.05 6.86 -2.97
N ARG A 60 -12.13 6.64 -4.30
CA ARG A 60 -13.42 6.44 -5.00
C ARG A 60 -14.17 5.19 -4.52
N ILE A 61 -13.46 4.13 -4.09
CA ILE A 61 -14.09 2.95 -3.47
C ILE A 61 -14.72 3.32 -2.12
N MET A 62 -14.00 4.05 -1.27
CA MET A 62 -14.50 4.50 0.04
C MET A 62 -15.66 5.48 -0.10
N GLN A 63 -15.62 6.39 -1.07
CA GLN A 63 -16.72 7.33 -1.37
C GLN A 63 -18.00 6.58 -1.77
N ARG A 64 -17.88 5.53 -2.60
CA ARG A 64 -19.05 4.68 -2.94
C ARG A 64 -19.62 3.95 -1.74
N ALA A 65 -18.83 3.73 -0.69
CA ALA A 65 -19.30 3.22 0.61
C ALA A 65 -19.88 4.32 1.53
N GLY A 66 -20.00 5.56 1.05
CA GLY A 66 -20.55 6.69 1.80
C GLY A 66 -19.56 7.38 2.74
N ILE A 67 -18.25 7.15 2.57
CA ILE A 67 -17.20 7.72 3.42
C ILE A 67 -16.60 8.95 2.70
N ARG A 68 -16.56 10.09 3.37
CA ARG A 68 -15.84 11.26 2.87
C ARG A 68 -14.33 10.98 2.91
N THR A 69 -13.62 11.23 1.81
CA THR A 69 -12.21 10.89 1.70
C THR A 69 -11.36 12.11 1.38
N THR A 70 -10.16 12.12 1.97
CA THR A 70 -9.03 12.95 1.54
C THR A 70 -7.94 12.00 1.07
N GLY A 71 -7.38 12.21 -0.11
CA GLY A 71 -6.20 11.50 -0.62
C GLY A 71 -4.96 12.38 -0.54
N ILE A 72 -3.83 11.80 -0.12
CA ILE A 72 -2.51 12.47 -0.18
C ILE A 72 -1.52 11.60 -0.94
N ASP A 73 -0.78 12.21 -1.86
CA ASP A 73 0.28 11.54 -2.65
C ASP A 73 1.39 12.56 -3.01
N PRO A 74 2.66 12.16 -3.06
CA PRO A 74 3.74 13.05 -3.47
C PRO A 74 3.84 13.24 -5.00
N THR A 75 3.08 12.48 -5.81
CA THR A 75 3.22 12.44 -7.26
C THR A 75 2.11 13.23 -7.94
N GLU A 76 2.43 14.47 -8.36
CA GLU A 76 1.43 15.37 -8.96
C GLU A 76 0.76 14.77 -10.20
N ALA A 77 1.47 14.01 -11.04
CA ALA A 77 0.90 13.37 -12.22
C ALA A 77 -0.20 12.35 -11.87
N LEU A 78 -0.04 11.61 -10.75
CA LEU A 78 -1.08 10.71 -10.25
C LEU A 78 -2.27 11.48 -9.69
N LEU A 79 -2.02 12.56 -8.94
CA LEU A 79 -3.09 13.42 -8.41
C LEU A 79 -3.86 14.15 -9.50
N ALA A 80 -3.19 14.58 -10.57
CA ALA A 80 -3.86 15.13 -11.75
C ALA A 80 -4.87 14.12 -12.32
N ARG A 81 -4.46 12.85 -12.45
CA ARG A 81 -5.36 11.79 -12.88
C ARG A 81 -6.49 11.52 -11.88
N ALA A 82 -6.20 11.58 -10.57
CA ALA A 82 -7.23 11.43 -9.54
C ALA A 82 -8.32 12.51 -9.68
N ARG A 83 -7.94 13.78 -9.88
CA ARG A 83 -8.87 14.91 -10.06
C ARG A 83 -9.64 14.83 -11.39
N GLU A 84 -9.06 14.26 -12.45
CA GLU A 84 -9.79 13.99 -13.69
C GLU A 84 -10.91 12.96 -13.50
N LEU A 85 -10.62 11.89 -12.73
CA LEU A 85 -11.57 10.79 -12.48
C LEU A 85 -12.61 11.11 -11.41
N ASP A 86 -12.31 12.06 -10.53
CA ASP A 86 -13.15 12.50 -9.41
C ASP A 86 -12.95 14.00 -9.17
N PRO A 87 -13.59 14.86 -9.99
CA PRO A 87 -13.39 16.32 -9.94
C PRO A 87 -13.80 16.98 -8.61
N ASP A 88 -14.71 16.35 -7.87
CA ASP A 88 -15.18 16.85 -6.56
C ASP A 88 -14.38 16.25 -5.38
N GLY A 89 -13.40 15.40 -5.65
CA GLY A 89 -12.57 14.73 -4.65
C GLY A 89 -11.53 15.66 -4.01
N ASP A 90 -11.19 15.40 -2.76
CA ASP A 90 -10.14 16.12 -2.03
C ASP A 90 -8.79 15.39 -2.18
N TYR A 91 -7.96 15.81 -3.15
CA TYR A 91 -6.65 15.24 -3.44
C TYR A 91 -5.54 16.27 -3.22
N ARG A 92 -4.61 15.97 -2.31
CA ARG A 92 -3.58 16.90 -1.85
C ARG A 92 -2.19 16.40 -2.15
N LEU A 93 -1.34 17.28 -2.68
CA LEU A 93 0.08 17.02 -2.87
C LEU A 93 0.78 17.03 -1.51
N GLY A 94 1.50 15.98 -1.19
CA GLY A 94 2.25 15.87 0.06
C GLY A 94 2.77 14.47 0.33
N ARG A 95 3.65 14.37 1.32
CA ARG A 95 4.29 13.13 1.74
C ARG A 95 3.75 12.70 3.10
N ALA A 96 3.65 11.38 3.30
CA ALA A 96 3.23 10.78 4.56
C ALA A 96 4.10 11.22 5.75
N GLU A 97 5.40 11.34 5.52
CA GLU A 97 6.40 11.68 6.53
C GLU A 97 6.23 13.07 7.11
N THR A 98 5.67 14.00 6.34
CA THR A 98 5.54 15.42 6.72
C THR A 98 4.10 15.91 6.85
N MET A 99 3.11 15.02 6.61
CA MET A 99 1.70 15.42 6.67
C MET A 99 1.25 15.77 8.09
N ASP A 100 0.36 16.74 8.18
CA ASP A 100 -0.33 17.12 9.42
C ASP A 100 -1.81 17.39 9.13
N PHE A 101 -2.65 16.43 9.47
CA PHE A 101 -4.11 16.53 9.35
C PHE A 101 -4.81 16.69 10.69
N GLY A 102 -4.06 16.73 11.80
CA GLY A 102 -4.63 16.65 13.15
C GLY A 102 -5.43 15.36 13.35
N ALA A 103 -5.96 15.14 14.53
CA ALA A 103 -6.72 13.94 14.90
C ALA A 103 -8.17 14.01 14.39
N SER A 104 -8.39 14.01 13.08
CA SER A 104 -9.69 14.29 12.46
C SER A 104 -10.32 13.11 11.71
N HIS A 105 -9.58 12.01 11.51
CA HIS A 105 -10.05 10.88 10.71
C HIS A 105 -10.40 9.67 11.58
N ASP A 106 -11.51 9.03 11.27
CA ASP A 106 -11.90 7.76 11.90
C ASP A 106 -11.33 6.53 11.17
N LEU A 107 -10.85 6.74 9.94
CA LEU A 107 -10.16 5.75 9.14
C LEU A 107 -8.93 6.38 8.48
N VAL A 108 -7.78 5.75 8.60
CA VAL A 108 -6.59 6.05 7.79
C VAL A 108 -6.23 4.78 7.02
N VAL A 109 -5.96 4.93 5.74
CA VAL A 109 -5.64 3.81 4.84
C VAL A 109 -4.25 4.04 4.26
N SER A 110 -3.49 2.95 4.14
CA SER A 110 -2.31 2.84 3.28
C SER A 110 -2.46 1.60 2.42
N TYR A 111 -2.67 1.78 1.12
CA TYR A 111 -2.94 0.69 0.20
C TYR A 111 -1.80 0.50 -0.80
N LEU A 112 -0.87 -0.38 -0.47
CA LEU A 112 0.35 -0.69 -1.23
C LEU A 112 1.25 0.56 -1.40
N SER A 113 1.36 1.38 -0.38
CA SER A 113 2.17 2.61 -0.40
C SER A 113 3.31 2.62 0.62
N LEU A 114 3.23 1.85 1.73
CA LEU A 114 4.30 1.82 2.76
C LEU A 114 5.64 1.32 2.22
N ILE A 115 5.63 0.49 1.19
CA ILE A 115 6.86 -0.02 0.55
C ILE A 115 7.63 1.06 -0.21
N ASP A 116 6.99 2.19 -0.52
CA ASP A 116 7.59 3.29 -1.27
C ASP A 116 8.09 4.43 -0.37
N MET A 117 7.75 4.38 0.93
CA MET A 117 8.06 5.43 1.88
C MET A 117 9.45 5.22 2.49
N PRO A 118 10.41 6.16 2.30
CA PRO A 118 11.77 6.00 2.79
C PRO A 118 11.85 6.08 4.32
N ASP A 119 11.16 7.01 4.96
CA ASP A 119 11.08 7.14 6.42
C ASP A 119 9.74 6.55 6.92
N LEU A 120 9.75 5.22 7.11
CA LEU A 120 8.58 4.49 7.59
C LEU A 120 8.12 4.98 8.98
N GLY A 121 9.07 5.33 9.86
CA GLY A 121 8.77 5.81 11.21
C GLY A 121 7.98 7.10 11.19
N ALA A 122 8.47 8.11 10.44
CA ALA A 122 7.78 9.38 10.28
C ALA A 122 6.41 9.23 9.58
N ALA A 123 6.32 8.34 8.57
CA ALA A 123 5.06 8.06 7.88
C ALA A 123 4.01 7.45 8.82
N ILE A 124 4.37 6.41 9.58
CA ILE A 124 3.47 5.80 10.56
C ILE A 124 3.06 6.82 11.63
N ALA A 125 4.01 7.59 12.16
CA ALA A 125 3.71 8.65 13.12
C ALA A 125 2.69 9.67 12.57
N GLY A 126 2.84 10.07 11.30
CA GLY A 126 1.89 10.93 10.59
C GLY A 126 0.49 10.31 10.51
N MET A 127 0.40 9.03 10.11
CA MET A 127 -0.87 8.30 10.03
C MET A 127 -1.56 8.19 11.40
N VAL A 128 -0.80 7.90 12.45
CA VAL A 128 -1.33 7.78 13.83
C VAL A 128 -1.79 9.15 14.36
N ARG A 129 -1.08 10.25 14.04
CA ARG A 129 -1.53 11.60 14.40
C ARG A 129 -2.85 11.98 13.71
N ALA A 130 -3.04 11.57 12.44
CA ALA A 130 -4.27 11.83 11.70
C ALA A 130 -5.49 11.10 12.25
N LEU A 131 -5.30 9.99 12.96
CA LEU A 131 -6.37 9.22 13.60
C LEU A 131 -6.89 9.90 14.86
N ARG A 132 -8.20 10.05 14.97
CA ARG A 132 -8.85 10.36 16.26
C ARG A 132 -8.72 9.18 17.23
N PRO A 133 -8.90 9.40 18.55
CA PRO A 133 -9.10 8.30 19.50
C PRO A 133 -10.17 7.31 18.99
N GLY A 134 -9.96 6.01 19.19
CA GLY A 134 -10.82 4.96 18.66
C GLY A 134 -10.77 4.75 17.13
N GLY A 135 -9.97 5.53 16.41
CA GLY A 135 -9.85 5.44 14.95
C GLY A 135 -9.09 4.19 14.47
N THR A 136 -9.30 3.83 13.22
CA THR A 136 -8.74 2.63 12.58
C THR A 136 -7.68 2.98 11.55
N LEU A 137 -6.50 2.33 11.62
CA LEU A 137 -5.52 2.30 10.55
C LEU A 137 -5.63 0.98 9.79
N LEU A 138 -5.96 1.05 8.51
CA LEU A 138 -6.08 -0.11 7.63
C LEU A 138 -4.94 -0.10 6.61
N ILE A 139 -4.12 -1.14 6.63
CA ILE A 139 -2.95 -1.27 5.79
C ILE A 139 -3.11 -2.50 4.90
N ALA A 140 -2.94 -2.34 3.59
CA ALA A 140 -2.59 -3.43 2.68
C ALA A 140 -1.17 -3.19 2.19
N ASN A 141 -0.29 -4.17 2.32
CA ASN A 141 1.11 -4.02 1.90
C ASN A 141 1.64 -5.31 1.27
N MET A 142 2.74 -5.21 0.54
CA MET A 142 3.48 -6.40 0.14
C MET A 142 4.08 -7.06 1.37
N THR A 143 4.06 -8.41 1.39
CA THR A 143 4.71 -9.12 2.50
C THR A 143 6.22 -8.95 2.49
N SER A 144 6.83 -8.97 3.66
CA SER A 144 8.29 -8.95 3.78
C SER A 144 8.96 -10.17 3.10
N PHE A 145 8.24 -11.30 3.00
CA PHE A 145 8.71 -12.44 2.22
C PHE A 145 8.83 -12.10 0.74
N ASN A 146 7.85 -11.40 0.17
CA ASN A 146 7.88 -11.02 -1.23
C ASN A 146 8.97 -9.97 -1.49
N THR A 147 9.07 -8.95 -0.65
CA THR A 147 10.07 -7.88 -0.81
C THR A 147 11.51 -8.34 -0.50
N ALA A 148 11.72 -9.45 0.21
CA ALA A 148 13.03 -10.07 0.40
C ALA A 148 13.51 -10.88 -0.81
N GLY A 149 12.64 -11.14 -1.79
CA GLY A 149 12.97 -11.91 -2.98
C GLY A 149 13.91 -11.23 -3.98
N PRO A 150 13.67 -9.96 -4.37
CA PRO A 150 14.54 -9.29 -5.33
C PRO A 150 16.01 -9.24 -4.90
N PRO A 151 16.94 -9.39 -5.87
CA PRO A 151 16.72 -9.46 -7.31
C PRO A 151 16.31 -10.84 -7.85
N GLU A 152 16.51 -11.95 -7.13
CA GLU A 152 16.26 -13.32 -7.61
C GLU A 152 14.77 -13.68 -7.58
N GLY A 153 14.17 -13.66 -6.39
CA GLY A 153 12.76 -13.97 -6.16
C GLY A 153 12.34 -15.33 -6.74
N TRP A 154 11.60 -15.31 -7.84
CA TRP A 154 11.23 -16.52 -8.56
C TRP A 154 12.38 -17.06 -9.41
N THR A 155 12.86 -18.24 -9.04
CA THR A 155 13.89 -19.00 -9.74
C THR A 155 13.35 -20.34 -10.19
N ARG A 156 14.17 -21.11 -10.92
CA ARG A 156 13.90 -22.53 -11.23
C ARG A 156 15.09 -23.34 -10.77
N ASP A 157 14.81 -24.46 -10.12
CA ASP A 157 15.83 -25.43 -9.80
C ASP A 157 16.21 -26.29 -11.04
N HIS A 158 17.12 -27.25 -10.85
CA HIS A 158 17.71 -28.03 -11.94
C HIS A 158 16.70 -28.86 -12.73
N ASP A 159 15.55 -29.23 -12.14
CA ASP A 159 14.46 -29.97 -12.78
C ASP A 159 13.38 -29.04 -13.38
N GLY A 160 13.62 -27.72 -13.34
CA GLY A 160 12.69 -26.71 -13.84
C GLY A 160 11.58 -26.35 -12.86
N THR A 161 11.55 -26.91 -11.66
CA THR A 161 10.54 -26.61 -10.65
C THR A 161 10.69 -25.15 -10.18
N PRO A 162 9.63 -24.31 -10.25
CA PRO A 162 9.69 -22.95 -9.75
C PRO A 162 9.93 -22.93 -8.24
N ARG A 163 10.79 -22.03 -7.77
CA ARG A 163 11.05 -21.74 -6.36
C ARG A 163 10.96 -20.24 -6.13
N PHE A 164 10.55 -19.85 -4.95
CA PHE A 164 10.68 -18.46 -4.50
C PHE A 164 11.80 -18.39 -3.48
N THR A 165 12.86 -17.68 -3.84
CA THR A 165 14.06 -17.53 -3.01
C THR A 165 14.05 -16.20 -2.31
N ILE A 166 14.37 -16.20 -1.03
CA ILE A 166 14.55 -14.98 -0.23
C ILE A 166 15.93 -15.03 0.41
N ASP A 167 16.53 -13.84 0.54
CA ASP A 167 17.80 -13.69 1.27
C ASP A 167 17.84 -12.32 1.93
N HIS A 168 18.79 -12.13 2.87
CA HIS A 168 18.96 -10.88 3.60
C HIS A 168 17.65 -10.33 4.18
N TYR A 169 16.77 -11.21 4.67
CA TYR A 169 15.44 -10.84 5.18
C TYR A 169 15.49 -9.85 6.35
N MET A 170 16.54 -9.91 7.18
CA MET A 170 16.68 -9.03 8.35
C MET A 170 17.34 -7.69 8.02
N GLU A 171 17.75 -7.45 6.78
CA GLU A 171 18.43 -6.24 6.35
C GLU A 171 17.46 -5.31 5.61
N GLU A 172 17.18 -4.14 6.19
CA GLU A 172 16.39 -3.13 5.50
C GLU A 172 17.16 -2.57 4.31
N ARG A 173 16.52 -2.52 3.16
CA ARG A 173 17.16 -2.02 1.92
C ARG A 173 16.16 -1.47 0.93
N ALA A 174 16.59 -0.48 0.18
CA ALA A 174 15.88 0.02 -0.99
C ALA A 174 16.37 -0.72 -2.24
N THR A 175 15.44 -1.15 -3.09
CA THR A 175 15.75 -1.86 -4.33
C THR A 175 14.95 -1.26 -5.48
N TRP A 176 15.62 -0.94 -6.57
CA TRP A 176 14.96 -0.57 -7.80
C TRP A 176 14.28 -1.79 -8.42
N VAL A 177 12.97 -1.74 -8.53
CA VAL A 177 12.18 -2.75 -9.22
C VAL A 177 11.67 -2.20 -10.55
N SER A 178 11.72 -3.05 -11.57
CA SER A 178 11.27 -2.68 -12.91
C SER A 178 10.36 -3.75 -13.46
N TRP A 179 9.22 -3.32 -13.99
CA TRP A 179 8.33 -4.20 -14.74
C TRP A 179 7.60 -3.38 -15.79
N ARG A 180 7.45 -3.93 -16.98
CA ARG A 180 6.94 -3.19 -18.14
C ARG A 180 7.73 -1.86 -18.30
N ASP A 181 7.05 -0.72 -18.41
CA ASP A 181 7.67 0.60 -18.57
C ASP A 181 7.82 1.37 -17.25
N MET A 182 7.71 0.68 -16.12
CA MET A 182 7.85 1.26 -14.78
C MET A 182 9.19 0.91 -14.15
N ARG A 183 9.75 1.87 -13.41
CA ARG A 183 10.93 1.68 -12.57
C ARG A 183 10.79 2.53 -11.32
N ILE A 184 10.57 1.87 -10.18
CA ILE A 184 10.33 2.51 -8.87
C ILE A 184 11.24 1.92 -7.79
N LEU A 185 11.48 2.70 -6.75
CA LEU A 185 12.28 2.29 -5.60
C LEU A 185 11.37 1.72 -4.52
N ASN A 186 11.45 0.41 -4.29
CA ASN A 186 10.72 -0.23 -3.19
C ASN A 186 11.65 -0.54 -2.01
N TRP A 187 11.09 -0.48 -0.82
CA TRP A 187 11.79 -0.82 0.40
C TRP A 187 11.45 -2.23 0.85
N HIS A 188 12.47 -3.05 1.03
CA HIS A 188 12.36 -4.25 1.84
C HIS A 188 12.57 -3.90 3.30
N ARG A 189 11.66 -4.35 4.15
CA ARG A 189 11.78 -4.29 5.62
C ARG A 189 11.24 -5.59 6.22
N PRO A 190 11.90 -6.14 7.27
CA PRO A 190 11.34 -7.27 8.03
C PRO A 190 9.93 -6.95 8.54
N LEU A 191 9.08 -7.96 8.65
CA LEU A 191 7.73 -7.75 9.21
C LEU A 191 7.80 -7.18 10.64
N SER A 192 8.82 -7.56 11.42
CA SER A 192 9.04 -7.03 12.75
C SER A 192 9.21 -5.52 12.79
N THR A 193 9.83 -4.89 11.78
CA THR A 193 9.94 -3.43 11.70
C THR A 193 8.57 -2.76 11.66
N TYR A 194 7.67 -3.22 10.79
CA TYR A 194 6.30 -2.69 10.73
C TYR A 194 5.54 -2.91 12.04
N MET A 195 5.62 -4.14 12.58
CA MET A 195 4.91 -4.50 13.81
C MET A 195 5.39 -3.67 15.01
N THR A 196 6.71 -3.54 15.18
CA THR A 196 7.30 -2.77 16.30
C THR A 196 6.88 -1.31 16.22
N LEU A 197 7.02 -0.66 15.05
CA LEU A 197 6.63 0.73 14.89
C LEU A 197 5.15 0.98 15.23
N LEU A 198 4.26 0.11 14.77
CA LEU A 198 2.82 0.23 15.04
C LEU A 198 2.48 0.01 16.52
N LEU A 199 3.14 -0.97 17.15
CA LEU A 199 2.97 -1.26 18.58
C LEU A 199 3.55 -0.14 19.47
N ASP A 200 4.70 0.44 19.12
CA ASP A 200 5.34 1.54 19.86
C ASP A 200 4.46 2.81 19.85
N HIS A 201 3.61 2.99 18.84
CA HIS A 201 2.57 4.02 18.83
C HIS A 201 1.33 3.66 19.66
N GLY A 202 1.31 2.54 20.37
CA GLY A 202 0.21 2.09 21.22
C GLY A 202 -0.99 1.55 20.44
N LEU A 203 -0.85 1.30 19.15
CA LEU A 203 -1.93 0.74 18.35
C LEU A 203 -2.21 -0.72 18.73
N GLN A 204 -3.46 -1.13 18.64
CA GLN A 204 -3.92 -2.49 18.91
C GLN A 204 -4.22 -3.22 17.61
N LEU A 205 -3.55 -4.32 17.36
CA LEU A 205 -3.83 -5.17 16.19
C LEU A 205 -5.20 -5.82 16.32
N ARG A 206 -6.06 -5.63 15.31
CA ARG A 206 -7.41 -6.22 15.22
C ARG A 206 -7.52 -7.30 14.17
N LEU A 207 -6.71 -7.20 13.11
CA LEU A 207 -6.63 -8.17 12.04
C LEU A 207 -5.22 -8.22 11.48
N PHE A 208 -4.72 -9.43 11.27
CA PHE A 208 -3.63 -9.73 10.34
C PHE A 208 -4.11 -10.83 9.39
N SER A 209 -4.00 -10.62 8.09
CA SER A 209 -4.47 -11.57 7.08
C SER A 209 -3.54 -11.57 5.87
N GLU A 210 -3.31 -12.75 5.32
CA GLU A 210 -2.65 -12.98 4.03
C GLU A 210 -3.71 -13.49 3.06
N PRO A 211 -4.36 -12.58 2.31
CA PRO A 211 -5.51 -12.94 1.49
C PRO A 211 -5.15 -13.83 0.32
N GLN A 212 -6.02 -14.79 0.05
CA GLN A 212 -5.91 -15.68 -1.09
C GLN A 212 -6.56 -15.07 -2.35
N PRO A 213 -6.07 -15.37 -3.55
CA PRO A 213 -6.69 -14.90 -4.77
C PRO A 213 -8.10 -15.48 -4.94
N THR A 214 -9.04 -14.63 -5.35
CA THR A 214 -10.45 -14.96 -5.60
C THR A 214 -10.74 -15.21 -7.08
N GLY A 215 -9.78 -14.97 -7.98
CA GLY A 215 -9.95 -15.11 -9.42
C GLY A 215 -8.63 -14.97 -10.19
N GLY A 216 -8.74 -14.96 -11.53
CA GLY A 216 -7.60 -14.91 -12.44
C GLY A 216 -7.33 -16.21 -13.15
N THR A 217 -6.23 -16.33 -13.89
CA THR A 217 -5.85 -17.59 -14.55
C THR A 217 -5.38 -18.64 -13.54
N PRO A 218 -5.44 -19.94 -13.87
CA PRO A 218 -4.93 -20.99 -13.00
C PRO A 218 -3.46 -20.77 -12.58
N GLU A 219 -2.63 -20.27 -13.47
CA GLU A 219 -1.22 -19.99 -13.22
C GLU A 219 -1.05 -18.83 -12.22
N GLN A 220 -1.83 -17.76 -12.38
CA GLN A 220 -1.83 -16.61 -11.46
C GLN A 220 -2.28 -17.06 -10.06
N ILE A 221 -3.36 -17.82 -9.98
CA ILE A 221 -3.87 -18.36 -8.71
C ILE A 221 -2.81 -19.27 -8.05
N ALA A 222 -2.24 -20.22 -8.80
CA ALA A 222 -1.23 -21.13 -8.29
C ALA A 222 0.00 -20.38 -7.76
N ARG A 223 0.46 -19.35 -8.49
CA ARG A 223 1.60 -18.52 -8.09
C ARG A 223 1.34 -17.81 -6.77
N HIS A 224 0.19 -17.14 -6.62
CA HIS A 224 -0.15 -16.37 -5.41
C HIS A 224 -0.47 -17.25 -4.20
N ARG A 225 -0.81 -18.53 -4.40
CA ARG A 225 -0.99 -19.50 -3.31
C ARG A 225 0.30 -20.12 -2.79
N ARG A 226 1.39 -20.00 -3.53
CA ARG A 226 2.68 -20.60 -3.14
C ARG A 226 3.48 -19.73 -2.21
N VAL A 227 3.35 -18.40 -2.35
CA VAL A 227 4.04 -17.41 -1.53
C VAL A 227 3.05 -16.30 -1.21
N PRO A 228 2.94 -15.83 0.03
CA PRO A 228 2.09 -14.70 0.34
C PRO A 228 2.66 -13.43 -0.29
N TYR A 229 1.93 -12.85 -1.25
CA TYR A 229 2.34 -11.60 -1.91
C TYR A 229 1.99 -10.39 -1.08
N PHE A 230 0.84 -10.44 -0.42
CA PHE A 230 0.26 -9.32 0.30
C PHE A 230 -0.20 -9.73 1.68
N HIS A 231 -0.21 -8.77 2.59
CA HIS A 231 -0.91 -8.87 3.86
C HIS A 231 -1.82 -7.66 4.06
N ILE A 232 -2.85 -7.86 4.88
CA ILE A 232 -3.73 -6.81 5.37
C ILE A 232 -3.60 -6.76 6.89
N MET A 233 -3.41 -5.57 7.43
CA MET A 233 -3.40 -5.30 8.86
C MET A 233 -4.47 -4.27 9.19
N GLU A 234 -5.23 -4.51 10.23
CA GLU A 234 -6.11 -3.50 10.84
C GLU A 234 -5.65 -3.24 12.25
N TRP A 235 -5.40 -1.98 12.52
CA TRP A 235 -4.95 -1.48 13.80
C TRP A 235 -5.94 -0.45 14.33
N GLN A 236 -6.18 -0.46 15.63
CA GLN A 236 -7.04 0.52 16.30
C GLN A 236 -6.21 1.39 17.23
N LYS A 237 -6.39 2.69 17.12
CA LYS A 237 -5.89 3.65 18.10
C LYS A 237 -6.78 3.57 19.34
N PRO A 238 -6.24 3.41 20.55
CA PRO A 238 -7.02 3.49 21.78
C PRO A 238 -7.75 4.82 21.93
N ASP A 239 -8.80 4.82 22.77
CA ASP A 239 -9.56 6.02 23.15
C ASP A 239 -8.73 7.01 23.95
#